data_65a5eaee46e7669455cc538eb3c30152
#
_entry.id   65a5eaee46e7669455cc538eb3c30152
#
_cell.length_a   1.000
_cell.length_b   1.000
_cell.length_c   1.000
_cell.angle_alpha   90.00
_cell.angle_beta   90.00
_cell.angle_gamma   90.00
#
_symmetry.space_group_name_H-M   'P 1'
#
loop_
_entity.id
_entity.type
_entity.pdbx_description
1 polymer ?
#
loop_
_entity_poly.entity_id
_entity_poly.type
_entity_poly.pdbx_seq_one_letter_code
_entity_poly.pdbx_strand_id
1 'polypeptide(L)'
;MSSSDLDTDDFLSIAVALEEKKRKKRSKWSKSWLLKRNDFSHTNLLEELRLKEPQDWFNYLRMDEDTFLELLSMVTPIIEKKDTKLREAISPHQRLAATLRFLATGKSYEDLKFSTCISPQALGHIIPETCDAIYRVLKPHYLKFPSSVAEWKAIAQQFENKWQFPNCCGALDGKHISITPPHDSGSYYWNYKGFNSVVLLALANANYEFIMCDVGTNGRISDGGVLENTKFGDLLSEGKLNLPEPAKPENSSRILPYVFIGDEAFALRKHFLKPYSSKDLTKERRVFNYRLSRGRRIIENVFGIMTSRFRIFSSPINLKIANIEKVVLACCVLHNFLRRKCSASYLPPENVSNDIGLGIENLTIPDVMLGDVALQPLERTHTRNPPQEAKEVRNQFMAYFMEEGAVPWQDKSVGN
;
A
#
# COMPACT_ATOMS: atom_id res chain seq x y z
N MET A 1 -25.75 15.43 59.23
CA MET A 1 -26.01 15.16 57.84
C MET A 1 -26.34 16.50 57.19
N SER A 2 -25.36 17.19 56.64
CA SER A 2 -25.58 18.50 56.01
C SER A 2 -25.70 18.28 54.49
N SER A 3 -26.86 18.58 53.96
CA SER A 3 -27.08 18.73 52.52
C SER A 3 -26.30 19.97 52.08
N SER A 4 -25.35 19.79 51.19
CA SER A 4 -24.65 20.90 50.50
C SER A 4 -25.64 21.44 49.45
N ASP A 5 -26.29 22.54 49.79
CA ASP A 5 -27.00 23.38 48.81
C ASP A 5 -25.91 23.93 47.84
N LEU A 6 -25.97 23.47 46.61
CA LEU A 6 -25.24 24.09 45.48
C LEU A 6 -25.85 25.50 45.32
N ASP A 7 -25.00 26.51 45.56
CA ASP A 7 -25.36 27.91 45.55
C ASP A 7 -25.95 28.32 44.19
N THR A 8 -27.04 29.05 44.19
CA THR A 8 -27.69 29.59 42.95
C THR A 8 -26.71 30.41 42.11
N ASP A 9 -25.68 30.98 42.72
CA ASP A 9 -24.59 31.71 41.99
C ASP A 9 -23.69 30.78 41.20
N ASP A 10 -23.45 29.53 41.60
CA ASP A 10 -22.72 28.54 40.84
C ASP A 10 -23.50 28.07 39.61
N PHE A 11 -24.81 27.92 39.73
CA PHE A 11 -25.69 27.61 38.57
C PHE A 11 -25.75 28.77 37.57
N LEU A 12 -25.74 29.99 38.07
CA LEU A 12 -25.73 31.20 37.21
C LEU A 12 -24.39 31.35 36.48
N SER A 13 -23.29 31.11 37.19
CA SER A 13 -21.94 31.18 36.61
C SER A 13 -21.70 30.07 35.55
N ILE A 14 -22.21 28.85 35.77
CA ILE A 14 -22.16 27.77 34.80
C ILE A 14 -23.06 28.09 33.61
N ALA A 15 -24.27 28.64 33.82
CA ALA A 15 -25.18 29.04 32.76
C ALA A 15 -24.60 30.15 31.89
N VAL A 16 -23.93 31.15 32.50
CA VAL A 16 -23.23 32.23 31.79
C VAL A 16 -22.02 31.68 31.02
N ALA A 17 -21.23 30.80 31.63
CA ALA A 17 -20.12 30.13 30.92
C ALA A 17 -20.57 29.23 29.80
N LEU A 18 -21.76 28.61 29.89
CA LEU A 18 -22.39 27.84 28.82
C LEU A 18 -22.98 28.76 27.73
N GLU A 19 -23.51 29.95 28.09
CA GLU A 19 -23.94 30.95 27.11
C GLU A 19 -22.78 31.61 26.37
N GLU A 20 -21.65 31.87 27.01
CA GLU A 20 -20.42 32.37 26.36
C GLU A 20 -19.80 31.33 25.42
N LYS A 21 -20.03 30.04 25.62
CA LYS A 21 -19.73 28.97 24.67
C LYS A 21 -20.72 28.91 23.48
N LYS A 22 -21.75 29.77 23.41
CA LYS A 22 -22.54 29.92 22.18
C LYS A 22 -21.57 30.29 21.06
N ARG A 23 -21.36 29.32 20.12
CA ARG A 23 -20.49 29.43 18.95
C ARG A 23 -20.60 30.82 18.37
N LYS A 24 -19.52 31.62 18.46
CA LYS A 24 -19.45 32.92 17.79
C LYS A 24 -19.97 32.75 16.39
N LYS A 25 -21.12 33.38 16.06
CA LYS A 25 -21.69 33.35 14.71
C LYS A 25 -20.59 33.79 13.76
N ARG A 26 -20.22 32.93 12.81
CA ARG A 26 -19.21 33.29 11.80
C ARG A 26 -19.66 34.58 11.12
N SER A 27 -18.97 35.70 11.33
CA SER A 27 -19.24 36.96 10.69
C SER A 27 -18.92 36.97 9.20
N LYS A 28 -18.09 36.01 8.74
CA LYS A 28 -17.72 35.86 7.32
C LYS A 28 -17.88 34.40 6.89
N TRP A 29 -18.51 34.21 5.72
CA TRP A 29 -18.69 32.90 5.10
C TRP A 29 -17.37 32.24 4.71
N SER A 30 -16.43 33.03 4.14
CA SER A 30 -15.10 32.60 3.76
C SER A 30 -14.06 33.67 4.13
N LYS A 31 -12.84 33.27 4.44
CA LYS A 31 -11.72 34.20 4.63
C LYS A 31 -11.38 34.83 3.29
N SER A 32 -11.07 36.13 3.28
CA SER A 32 -10.82 36.91 2.05
C SER A 32 -9.71 36.33 1.18
N TRP A 33 -8.63 35.85 1.77
CA TRP A 33 -7.51 35.24 1.04
C TRP A 33 -7.85 33.92 0.37
N LEU A 34 -8.80 33.12 0.92
CA LEU A 34 -9.30 31.91 0.26
C LEU A 34 -10.11 32.19 -0.99
N LEU A 35 -10.70 33.42 -1.11
CA LEU A 35 -11.40 33.83 -2.31
C LEU A 35 -10.45 34.19 -3.46
N LYS A 36 -9.18 34.46 -3.13
CA LYS A 36 -8.11 34.73 -4.11
C LYS A 36 -7.35 33.45 -4.51
N ARG A 37 -8.05 32.31 -4.56
CA ARG A 37 -7.46 31.00 -4.90
C ARG A 37 -6.76 31.05 -6.25
N ASN A 38 -7.31 31.69 -7.24
CA ASN A 38 -6.74 31.79 -8.58
C ASN A 38 -5.43 32.60 -8.61
N ASP A 39 -5.19 33.47 -7.63
CA ASP A 39 -3.98 34.30 -7.55
C ASP A 39 -2.89 33.63 -6.68
N PHE A 40 -3.26 32.98 -5.57
CA PHE A 40 -2.34 32.57 -4.53
C PHE A 40 -2.21 31.04 -4.36
N SER A 41 -2.97 30.23 -5.09
CA SER A 41 -2.82 28.78 -4.98
C SER A 41 -1.58 28.26 -5.71
N HIS A 42 -1.15 27.08 -5.33
CA HIS A 42 -0.06 26.38 -6.00
C HIS A 42 -0.31 26.10 -7.51
N THR A 43 -1.51 26.38 -8.01
CA THR A 43 -1.82 26.22 -9.44
C THR A 43 -0.94 27.09 -10.31
N ASN A 44 -0.68 28.33 -9.89
CA ASN A 44 0.20 29.25 -10.63
C ASN A 44 1.67 28.76 -10.60
N LEU A 45 2.11 28.26 -9.44
CA LEU A 45 3.42 27.62 -9.35
C LEU A 45 3.52 26.40 -10.28
N LEU A 46 2.47 25.57 -10.33
CA LEU A 46 2.45 24.40 -11.21
C LEU A 46 2.53 24.80 -12.69
N GLU A 47 1.87 25.86 -13.12
CA GLU A 47 2.00 26.38 -14.50
C GLU A 47 3.43 26.81 -14.81
N GLU A 48 4.10 27.49 -13.88
CA GLU A 48 5.51 27.87 -14.01
C GLU A 48 6.43 26.65 -14.09
N LEU A 49 6.27 25.69 -13.17
CA LEU A 49 7.07 24.45 -13.12
C LEU A 49 6.87 23.62 -14.39
N ARG A 50 5.66 23.52 -14.89
CA ARG A 50 5.34 22.80 -16.12
C ARG A 50 6.14 23.30 -17.30
N LEU A 51 6.25 24.62 -17.44
CA LEU A 51 6.89 25.27 -18.59
C LEU A 51 8.41 25.33 -18.49
N LYS A 52 8.96 25.52 -17.29
CA LYS A 52 10.37 25.84 -17.09
C LYS A 52 11.16 24.76 -16.34
N GLU A 53 10.53 24.03 -15.42
CA GLU A 53 11.19 23.12 -14.49
C GLU A 53 10.45 21.77 -14.38
N PRO A 54 10.45 20.95 -15.45
CA PRO A 54 9.68 19.67 -15.45
C PRO A 54 10.09 18.70 -14.34
N GLN A 55 11.36 18.76 -13.88
CA GLN A 55 11.85 17.92 -12.78
C GLN A 55 11.20 18.31 -11.44
N ASP A 56 11.00 19.62 -11.22
CA ASP A 56 10.32 20.10 -10.01
C ASP A 56 8.82 19.85 -10.07
N TRP A 57 8.21 19.90 -11.24
CA TRP A 57 6.86 19.43 -11.46
C TRP A 57 6.72 17.95 -11.03
N PHE A 58 7.62 17.08 -11.54
CA PHE A 58 7.66 15.67 -11.18
C PHE A 58 7.85 15.47 -9.67
N ASN A 59 8.77 16.22 -9.06
CA ASN A 59 9.01 16.17 -7.61
C ASN A 59 7.78 16.63 -6.81
N TYR A 60 7.01 17.57 -7.34
CA TYR A 60 5.86 18.13 -6.65
C TYR A 60 4.64 17.21 -6.68
N LEU A 61 4.31 16.62 -7.86
CA LEU A 61 3.13 15.78 -8.08
C LEU A 61 3.43 14.27 -8.12
N ARG A 62 4.70 13.88 -8.15
CA ARG A 62 5.20 12.51 -8.27
C ARG A 62 4.90 11.84 -9.61
N MET A 63 4.60 12.63 -10.64
CA MET A 63 4.37 12.19 -12.02
C MET A 63 4.70 13.31 -13.00
N ASP A 64 5.00 12.95 -14.25
CA ASP A 64 5.16 13.91 -15.33
C ASP A 64 3.83 14.52 -15.77
N GLU A 65 3.90 15.54 -16.63
CA GLU A 65 2.73 16.29 -17.09
C GLU A 65 1.76 15.40 -17.88
N ASP A 66 2.27 14.60 -18.82
CA ASP A 66 1.43 13.77 -19.69
C ASP A 66 0.65 12.75 -18.86
N THR A 67 1.30 12.13 -17.89
CA THR A 67 0.68 11.19 -16.94
C THR A 67 -0.36 11.89 -16.07
N PHE A 68 -0.09 13.12 -15.62
CA PHE A 68 -1.06 13.92 -14.86
C PHE A 68 -2.29 14.27 -15.69
N LEU A 69 -2.10 14.71 -16.93
CA LEU A 69 -3.21 15.08 -17.83
C LEU A 69 -4.06 13.86 -18.20
N GLU A 70 -3.43 12.70 -18.44
CA GLU A 70 -4.16 11.45 -18.64
C GLU A 70 -5.03 11.11 -17.42
N LEU A 71 -4.43 11.13 -16.21
CA LEU A 71 -5.16 10.87 -14.98
C LEU A 71 -6.29 11.89 -14.76
N LEU A 72 -6.02 13.17 -15.01
CA LEU A 72 -7.00 14.24 -14.90
C LEU A 72 -8.20 13.99 -15.82
N SER A 73 -7.96 13.62 -17.08
CA SER A 73 -9.03 13.32 -18.04
C SER A 73 -9.93 12.18 -17.57
N MET A 74 -9.33 11.15 -16.95
CA MET A 74 -10.07 9.97 -16.44
C MET A 74 -10.91 10.30 -15.21
N VAL A 75 -10.42 11.13 -14.29
CA VAL A 75 -11.12 11.43 -13.02
C VAL A 75 -12.12 12.59 -13.14
N THR A 76 -11.93 13.49 -14.10
CA THR A 76 -12.75 14.71 -14.27
C THR A 76 -14.25 14.40 -14.26
N PRO A 77 -14.79 13.42 -15.01
CA PRO A 77 -16.23 13.14 -15.05
C PRO A 77 -16.83 12.79 -13.66
N ILE A 78 -15.99 12.32 -12.72
CA ILE A 78 -16.43 11.91 -11.39
C ILE A 78 -16.30 13.05 -10.37
N ILE A 79 -15.21 13.85 -10.48
CA ILE A 79 -14.89 14.86 -9.47
C ILE A 79 -15.32 16.28 -9.84
N GLU A 80 -15.77 16.52 -11.06
CA GLU A 80 -16.25 17.84 -11.50
C GLU A 80 -17.47 18.28 -10.68
N LYS A 81 -17.52 19.56 -10.33
CA LYS A 81 -18.65 20.20 -9.63
C LYS A 81 -19.07 21.44 -10.40
N LYS A 82 -20.37 21.70 -10.37
CA LYS A 82 -20.95 22.89 -10.99
C LYS A 82 -20.80 24.10 -10.09
N ASP A 83 -20.64 25.24 -10.70
CA ASP A 83 -20.70 26.54 -10.02
C ASP A 83 -22.05 26.77 -9.36
N THR A 84 -22.04 27.46 -8.26
CA THR A 84 -23.25 27.93 -7.60
C THR A 84 -23.32 29.47 -7.70
N LYS A 85 -24.53 30.04 -7.52
CA LYS A 85 -24.72 31.50 -7.55
C LYS A 85 -23.82 32.27 -6.58
N LEU A 86 -23.33 31.62 -5.52
CA LEU A 86 -22.54 32.24 -4.45
C LEU A 86 -21.07 31.84 -4.46
N ARG A 87 -20.68 30.86 -5.27
CA ARG A 87 -19.31 30.32 -5.24
C ARG A 87 -18.96 29.59 -6.52
N GLU A 88 -17.80 29.92 -7.06
CA GLU A 88 -17.10 29.15 -8.08
C GLU A 88 -16.66 27.78 -7.54
N ALA A 89 -16.87 26.72 -8.31
CA ALA A 89 -16.46 25.38 -7.96
C ALA A 89 -14.91 25.28 -7.94
N ILE A 90 -14.41 24.37 -7.14
CA ILE A 90 -12.99 24.00 -7.19
C ILE A 90 -12.82 23.07 -8.37
N SER A 91 -12.03 23.47 -9.37
CA SER A 91 -11.85 22.74 -10.63
C SER A 91 -11.29 21.32 -10.41
N PRO A 92 -11.54 20.36 -11.33
CA PRO A 92 -10.96 19.03 -11.28
C PRO A 92 -9.43 19.06 -11.20
N HIS A 93 -8.77 19.96 -11.92
CA HIS A 93 -7.32 20.16 -11.86
C HIS A 93 -6.85 20.51 -10.44
N GLN A 94 -7.48 21.49 -9.78
CA GLN A 94 -7.15 21.90 -8.42
C GLN A 94 -7.42 20.78 -7.40
N ARG A 95 -8.51 20.02 -7.58
CA ARG A 95 -8.87 18.88 -6.73
C ARG A 95 -7.86 17.76 -6.83
N LEU A 96 -7.47 17.38 -8.05
CA LEU A 96 -6.47 16.34 -8.29
C LEU A 96 -5.09 16.76 -7.79
N ALA A 97 -4.62 17.98 -8.13
CA ALA A 97 -3.32 18.48 -7.68
C ALA A 97 -3.20 18.53 -6.15
N ALA A 98 -4.25 19.02 -5.45
CA ALA A 98 -4.30 19.03 -3.99
C ALA A 98 -4.24 17.60 -3.40
N THR A 99 -4.95 16.65 -4.01
CA THR A 99 -4.96 15.25 -3.58
C THR A 99 -3.59 14.59 -3.77
N LEU A 100 -2.99 14.71 -4.94
CA LEU A 100 -1.65 14.19 -5.21
C LEU A 100 -0.60 14.79 -4.26
N ARG A 101 -0.69 16.11 -3.98
CA ARG A 101 0.19 16.76 -3.02
C ARG A 101 0.00 16.23 -1.60
N PHE A 102 -1.24 15.96 -1.18
CA PHE A 102 -1.53 15.30 0.09
C PHE A 102 -0.87 13.92 0.18
N LEU A 103 -1.05 13.07 -0.83
CA LEU A 103 -0.45 11.74 -0.88
C LEU A 103 1.08 11.81 -0.89
N ALA A 104 1.66 12.72 -1.67
CA ALA A 104 3.10 12.89 -1.80
C ALA A 104 3.79 13.39 -0.52
N THR A 105 3.10 14.13 0.35
CA THR A 105 3.73 14.82 1.49
C THR A 105 3.25 14.35 2.86
N GLY A 106 2.05 13.81 2.98
CA GLY A 106 1.42 13.49 4.26
C GLY A 106 1.07 14.72 5.12
N LYS A 107 1.07 15.92 4.54
CA LYS A 107 0.78 17.16 5.24
C LYS A 107 -0.68 17.23 5.71
N SER A 108 -0.92 17.85 6.86
CA SER A 108 -2.29 18.05 7.36
C SER A 108 -3.11 18.96 6.45
N TYR A 109 -4.44 18.86 6.52
CA TYR A 109 -5.33 19.77 5.77
C TYR A 109 -5.15 21.23 6.20
N GLU A 110 -4.74 21.47 7.45
CA GLU A 110 -4.42 22.82 7.95
C GLU A 110 -3.15 23.39 7.29
N ASP A 111 -2.17 22.55 6.96
CA ASP A 111 -0.97 22.97 6.22
C ASP A 111 -1.28 23.15 4.74
N LEU A 112 -1.97 22.18 4.13
CA LEU A 112 -2.32 22.23 2.70
C LEU A 112 -3.19 23.43 2.32
N LYS A 113 -4.01 23.95 3.23
CA LYS A 113 -4.85 25.13 2.94
C LYS A 113 -4.04 26.32 2.48
N PHE A 114 -2.80 26.48 2.95
CA PHE A 114 -1.96 27.63 2.59
C PHE A 114 -1.43 27.55 1.17
N SER A 115 -1.07 26.36 0.71
CA SER A 115 -0.58 26.15 -0.67
C SER A 115 -1.72 26.03 -1.68
N THR A 116 -2.86 25.45 -1.28
CA THR A 116 -3.98 25.20 -2.20
C THR A 116 -5.03 26.32 -2.21
N CYS A 117 -5.03 27.21 -1.22
CA CYS A 117 -6.11 28.16 -0.95
C CYS A 117 -7.50 27.49 -0.85
N ILE A 118 -7.54 26.24 -0.37
CA ILE A 118 -8.76 25.47 -0.13
C ILE A 118 -8.93 25.28 1.38
N SER A 119 -10.14 25.47 1.89
CA SER A 119 -10.37 25.31 3.34
C SER A 119 -10.18 23.85 3.78
N PRO A 120 -9.72 23.58 5.02
CA PRO A 120 -9.54 22.22 5.54
C PRO A 120 -10.82 21.37 5.48
N GLN A 121 -11.98 22.00 5.70
CA GLN A 121 -13.27 21.32 5.60
C GLN A 121 -13.55 20.86 4.16
N ALA A 122 -13.22 21.69 3.15
CA ALA A 122 -13.37 21.32 1.74
C ALA A 122 -12.35 20.24 1.34
N LEU A 123 -11.08 20.35 1.80
CA LEU A 123 -10.07 19.30 1.60
C LEU A 123 -10.50 17.96 2.19
N GLY A 124 -11.15 17.97 3.36
CA GLY A 124 -11.69 16.78 4.00
C GLY A 124 -12.76 16.03 3.19
N HIS A 125 -13.41 16.70 2.23
CA HIS A 125 -14.33 16.09 1.26
C HIS A 125 -13.63 15.79 -0.08
N ILE A 126 -12.82 16.72 -0.57
CA ILE A 126 -12.16 16.63 -1.87
C ILE A 126 -11.21 15.44 -1.93
N ILE A 127 -10.33 15.30 -0.94
CA ILE A 127 -9.26 14.29 -0.97
C ILE A 127 -9.82 12.86 -0.97
N PRO A 128 -10.73 12.48 -0.06
CA PRO A 128 -11.31 11.14 -0.12
C PRO A 128 -12.17 10.86 -1.38
N GLU A 129 -12.88 11.87 -1.88
CA GLU A 129 -13.66 11.76 -3.12
C GLU A 129 -12.75 11.56 -4.32
N THR A 130 -11.66 12.32 -4.42
CA THR A 130 -10.69 12.20 -5.52
C THR A 130 -9.90 10.88 -5.42
N CYS A 131 -9.53 10.42 -4.22
CA CYS A 131 -8.90 9.11 -4.03
C CYS A 131 -9.83 7.97 -4.49
N ASP A 132 -11.11 8.03 -4.13
CA ASP A 132 -12.09 7.05 -4.59
C ASP A 132 -12.26 7.08 -6.13
N ALA A 133 -12.28 8.26 -6.73
CA ALA A 133 -12.33 8.42 -8.18
C ALA A 133 -11.09 7.82 -8.87
N ILE A 134 -9.89 8.12 -8.37
CA ILE A 134 -8.62 7.54 -8.85
C ILE A 134 -8.69 6.01 -8.81
N TYR A 135 -9.10 5.45 -7.67
CA TYR A 135 -9.19 4.00 -7.53
C TYR A 135 -10.17 3.40 -8.53
N ARG A 136 -11.36 4.00 -8.70
CA ARG A 136 -12.40 3.49 -9.62
C ARG A 136 -11.98 3.50 -11.07
N VAL A 137 -11.32 4.57 -11.53
CA VAL A 137 -10.92 4.68 -12.94
C VAL A 137 -9.69 3.84 -13.27
N LEU A 138 -8.75 3.71 -12.35
CA LEU A 138 -7.50 2.98 -12.60
C LEU A 138 -7.60 1.48 -12.31
N LYS A 139 -8.39 1.04 -11.33
CA LYS A 139 -8.50 -0.37 -10.93
C LYS A 139 -8.74 -1.33 -12.09
N PRO A 140 -9.68 -1.09 -13.01
CA PRO A 140 -9.98 -2.04 -14.11
C PRO A 140 -8.78 -2.32 -15.02
N HIS A 141 -7.85 -1.38 -15.13
CA HIS A 141 -6.72 -1.43 -16.03
C HIS A 141 -5.40 -1.76 -15.35
N TYR A 142 -5.22 -1.31 -14.11
CA TYR A 142 -3.91 -1.34 -13.42
C TYR A 142 -3.89 -2.23 -12.18
N LEU A 143 -5.03 -2.60 -11.59
CA LEU A 143 -5.10 -3.49 -10.43
C LEU A 143 -6.08 -4.64 -10.72
N LYS A 144 -5.81 -5.38 -11.79
CA LYS A 144 -6.67 -6.47 -12.23
C LYS A 144 -6.24 -7.79 -11.58
N PHE A 145 -7.15 -8.42 -10.86
CA PHE A 145 -6.95 -9.76 -10.33
C PHE A 145 -7.08 -10.79 -11.46
N PRO A 146 -6.13 -11.74 -11.61
CA PRO A 146 -6.20 -12.77 -12.63
C PRO A 146 -7.43 -13.66 -12.47
N SER A 147 -8.12 -13.91 -13.55
CA SER A 147 -9.37 -14.67 -13.58
C SER A 147 -9.25 -15.97 -14.37
N SER A 148 -8.21 -16.13 -15.16
CA SER A 148 -8.00 -17.25 -16.06
C SER A 148 -6.68 -17.99 -15.79
N VAL A 149 -6.66 -19.27 -16.17
CA VAL A 149 -5.46 -20.12 -16.15
C VAL A 149 -4.30 -19.48 -16.93
N ALA A 150 -4.61 -18.85 -18.07
CA ALA A 150 -3.60 -18.21 -18.93
C ALA A 150 -2.94 -17.00 -18.25
N GLU A 151 -3.72 -16.18 -17.54
CA GLU A 151 -3.17 -15.03 -16.79
C GLU A 151 -2.24 -15.49 -15.65
N TRP A 152 -2.60 -16.55 -14.92
CA TRP A 152 -1.74 -17.14 -13.88
C TRP A 152 -0.44 -17.71 -14.45
N LYS A 153 -0.52 -18.43 -15.60
CA LYS A 153 0.68 -18.93 -16.30
C LYS A 153 1.61 -17.81 -16.73
N ALA A 154 1.07 -16.71 -17.25
CA ALA A 154 1.87 -15.56 -17.66
C ALA A 154 2.62 -14.92 -16.46
N ILE A 155 1.97 -14.82 -15.29
CA ILE A 155 2.62 -14.32 -14.07
C ILE A 155 3.71 -15.29 -13.61
N ALA A 156 3.42 -16.59 -13.58
CA ALA A 156 4.37 -17.61 -13.16
C ALA A 156 5.60 -17.66 -14.06
N GLN A 157 5.42 -17.53 -15.38
CA GLN A 157 6.54 -17.46 -16.33
C GLN A 157 7.45 -16.26 -16.05
N GLN A 158 6.87 -15.11 -15.67
CA GLN A 158 7.68 -13.94 -15.31
C GLN A 158 8.47 -14.15 -14.03
N PHE A 159 7.91 -14.86 -13.03
CA PHE A 159 8.65 -15.24 -11.83
C PHE A 159 9.79 -16.22 -12.14
N GLU A 160 9.56 -17.20 -12.99
CA GLU A 160 10.58 -18.14 -13.43
C GLU A 160 11.73 -17.42 -14.14
N ASN A 161 11.43 -16.58 -15.14
CA ASN A 161 12.42 -15.89 -15.95
C ASN A 161 13.24 -14.86 -15.15
N LYS A 162 12.58 -14.05 -14.32
CA LYS A 162 13.23 -12.94 -13.63
C LYS A 162 13.81 -13.32 -12.27
N TRP A 163 13.14 -14.23 -11.56
CA TRP A 163 13.46 -14.56 -10.18
C TRP A 163 13.87 -16.02 -9.99
N GLN A 164 13.92 -16.80 -11.06
CA GLN A 164 14.23 -18.22 -11.07
C GLN A 164 13.37 -19.01 -10.07
N PHE A 165 12.12 -18.59 -9.88
CA PHE A 165 11.14 -19.26 -9.04
C PHE A 165 9.98 -19.78 -9.90
N PRO A 166 9.99 -21.06 -10.30
CA PRO A 166 8.98 -21.59 -11.22
C PRO A 166 7.60 -21.69 -10.56
N ASN A 167 6.56 -21.68 -11.39
CA ASN A 167 5.17 -21.86 -11.00
C ASN A 167 4.71 -20.92 -9.85
N CYS A 168 5.37 -19.78 -9.67
CA CYS A 168 5.00 -18.78 -8.68
C CYS A 168 3.96 -17.80 -9.24
N CYS A 169 2.78 -17.76 -8.62
CA CYS A 169 1.66 -16.89 -9.01
C CYS A 169 1.67 -15.53 -8.30
N GLY A 170 2.57 -15.30 -7.36
CA GLY A 170 2.69 -14.02 -6.66
C GLY A 170 3.35 -14.12 -5.30
N ALA A 171 3.88 -12.99 -4.85
CA ALA A 171 4.41 -12.81 -3.51
C ALA A 171 3.40 -12.03 -2.67
N LEU A 172 3.00 -12.62 -1.52
CA LEU A 172 2.05 -12.04 -0.57
C LEU A 172 2.79 -11.51 0.65
N ASP A 173 2.42 -10.32 1.09
CA ASP A 173 2.89 -9.77 2.36
C ASP A 173 1.82 -8.85 2.95
N GLY A 174 1.88 -8.65 4.28
CA GLY A 174 1.00 -7.75 5.00
C GLY A 174 1.79 -6.67 5.72
N LYS A 175 1.23 -5.46 5.76
CA LYS A 175 1.84 -4.31 6.43
C LYS A 175 0.86 -3.57 7.30
N HIS A 176 1.31 -3.20 8.51
CA HIS A 176 0.61 -2.27 9.37
C HIS A 176 0.78 -0.84 8.86
N ILE A 177 -0.32 -0.15 8.62
CA ILE A 177 -0.40 1.28 8.33
C ILE A 177 -0.74 1.99 9.62
N SER A 178 0.14 2.87 10.10
CA SER A 178 -0.07 3.63 11.32
C SER A 178 -1.22 4.62 11.16
N ILE A 179 -2.09 4.68 12.15
CA ILE A 179 -3.27 5.56 12.17
C ILE A 179 -3.42 6.28 13.49
N THR A 180 -4.04 7.46 13.47
CA THR A 180 -4.64 8.03 14.67
C THR A 180 -5.96 7.31 14.93
N PRO A 181 -6.12 6.65 16.09
CA PRO A 181 -7.31 5.86 16.36
C PRO A 181 -8.56 6.75 16.41
N PRO A 182 -9.72 6.26 15.95
CA PRO A 182 -10.98 6.94 16.16
C PRO A 182 -11.26 7.16 17.65
N HIS A 183 -11.96 8.25 17.97
CA HIS A 183 -12.44 8.48 19.33
C HIS A 183 -13.27 7.26 19.78
N ASP A 184 -13.14 6.87 21.02
CA ASP A 184 -13.84 5.74 21.66
C ASP A 184 -13.54 4.34 21.06
N SER A 185 -12.49 4.19 20.23
CA SER A 185 -12.10 2.88 19.66
C SER A 185 -11.36 1.96 20.65
N GLY A 186 -10.96 2.46 21.81
CA GLY A 186 -10.17 1.70 22.79
C GLY A 186 -8.95 1.06 22.15
N SER A 187 -8.71 -0.22 22.45
CA SER A 187 -7.59 -1.01 21.91
C SER A 187 -7.90 -1.74 20.59
N TYR A 188 -9.00 -1.42 19.92
CA TYR A 188 -9.44 -2.15 18.70
C TYR A 188 -8.41 -2.13 17.58
N TYR A 189 -7.67 -1.03 17.42
CA TYR A 189 -6.62 -0.86 16.40
C TYR A 189 -5.20 -1.07 16.94
N TRP A 190 -5.05 -1.35 18.24
CA TRP A 190 -3.75 -1.50 18.88
C TRP A 190 -3.09 -2.80 18.46
N ASN A 191 -1.93 -2.72 17.83
CA ASN A 191 -1.16 -3.86 17.37
C ASN A 191 -0.09 -4.31 18.38
N TYR A 192 0.53 -5.46 18.11
CA TYR A 192 1.57 -6.05 18.97
C TYR A 192 2.87 -5.21 19.07
N LYS A 193 3.09 -4.28 18.14
CA LYS A 193 4.24 -3.36 18.16
C LYS A 193 4.00 -2.10 18.98
N GLY A 194 2.83 -1.95 19.61
CA GLY A 194 2.53 -0.84 20.49
C GLY A 194 2.06 0.45 19.81
N PHE A 195 1.39 0.35 18.67
CA PHE A 195 0.74 1.50 18.01
C PHE A 195 -0.58 1.10 17.34
N ASN A 196 -1.39 2.10 17.00
CA ASN A 196 -2.68 1.86 16.33
C ASN A 196 -2.49 1.75 14.81
N SER A 197 -3.08 0.72 14.21
CA SER A 197 -2.93 0.45 12.79
C SER A 197 -4.15 -0.22 12.15
N VAL A 198 -4.24 -0.08 10.82
CA VAL A 198 -4.99 -0.96 9.94
C VAL A 198 -4.01 -1.77 9.10
N VAL A 199 -4.43 -2.94 8.64
CA VAL A 199 -3.58 -3.80 7.82
C VAL A 199 -3.86 -3.60 6.34
N LEU A 200 -2.79 -3.52 5.55
CA LEU A 200 -2.79 -3.67 4.11
C LEU A 200 -2.20 -5.05 3.79
N LEU A 201 -3.03 -5.98 3.31
CA LEU A 201 -2.59 -7.24 2.72
C LEU A 201 -2.49 -7.07 1.22
N ALA A 202 -1.34 -7.42 0.62
CA ALA A 202 -1.15 -7.25 -0.81
C ALA A 202 -0.42 -8.43 -1.46
N LEU A 203 -0.79 -8.71 -2.70
CA LEU A 203 -0.16 -9.69 -3.58
C LEU A 203 0.49 -8.96 -4.74
N ALA A 204 1.77 -9.24 -5.04
CA ALA A 204 2.51 -8.63 -6.14
C ALA A 204 2.98 -9.65 -7.17
N ASN A 205 3.08 -9.21 -8.44
CA ASN A 205 3.66 -9.95 -9.54
C ASN A 205 5.18 -9.73 -9.65
N ALA A 206 5.83 -10.46 -10.57
CA ALA A 206 7.27 -10.38 -10.83
C ALA A 206 7.77 -9.02 -11.37
N ASN A 207 6.86 -8.11 -11.72
CA ASN A 207 7.17 -6.79 -12.28
C ASN A 207 7.01 -5.66 -11.28
N TYR A 208 6.98 -5.95 -9.98
CA TYR A 208 6.73 -4.95 -8.92
C TYR A 208 5.35 -4.26 -9.04
N GLU A 209 4.32 -4.96 -9.48
CA GLU A 209 2.96 -4.45 -9.52
C GLU A 209 2.07 -5.22 -8.56
N PHE A 210 1.17 -4.53 -7.88
CA PHE A 210 0.13 -5.17 -7.10
C PHE A 210 -0.86 -5.90 -8.01
N ILE A 211 -1.16 -7.15 -7.69
CA ILE A 211 -2.25 -7.94 -8.30
C ILE A 211 -3.53 -7.77 -7.48
N MET A 212 -3.38 -7.69 -6.16
CA MET A 212 -4.46 -7.56 -5.20
C MET A 212 -4.00 -6.72 -4.01
N CYS A 213 -4.91 -5.88 -3.52
CA CYS A 213 -4.78 -5.15 -2.28
C CYS A 213 -6.07 -5.26 -1.49
N ASP A 214 -5.97 -5.60 -0.22
CA ASP A 214 -7.05 -5.62 0.75
C ASP A 214 -6.68 -4.75 1.95
N VAL A 215 -7.57 -3.84 2.35
CA VAL A 215 -7.30 -2.84 3.38
C VAL A 215 -8.50 -2.75 4.32
N GLY A 216 -8.25 -2.58 5.61
CA GLY A 216 -9.32 -2.30 6.58
C GLY A 216 -9.38 -3.25 7.76
N THR A 217 -8.69 -4.38 7.70
CA THR A 217 -8.54 -5.26 8.86
C THR A 217 -7.80 -4.52 9.98
N ASN A 218 -8.34 -4.56 11.22
CA ASN A 218 -7.71 -3.88 12.34
C ASN A 218 -6.37 -4.53 12.72
N GLY A 219 -5.45 -3.73 13.25
CA GLY A 219 -4.09 -4.15 13.56
C GLY A 219 -3.96 -5.20 14.67
N ARG A 220 -5.03 -5.55 15.36
CA ARG A 220 -5.05 -6.56 16.43
C ARG A 220 -5.13 -7.99 15.89
N ILE A 221 -5.55 -8.17 14.64
CA ILE A 221 -5.70 -9.49 14.03
C ILE A 221 -4.31 -9.99 13.61
N SER A 222 -4.00 -11.24 13.93
CA SER A 222 -2.77 -11.91 13.52
C SER A 222 -2.75 -12.17 12.00
N ASP A 223 -1.57 -12.34 11.44
CA ASP A 223 -1.34 -12.47 9.99
C ASP A 223 -2.09 -13.63 9.33
N GLY A 224 -2.15 -14.78 9.99
CA GLY A 224 -2.96 -15.90 9.54
C GLY A 224 -4.44 -15.54 9.46
N GLY A 225 -4.93 -14.78 10.46
CA GLY A 225 -6.30 -14.29 10.51
C GLY A 225 -6.59 -13.21 9.46
N VAL A 226 -5.60 -12.37 9.11
CA VAL A 226 -5.79 -11.35 8.06
C VAL A 226 -6.10 -12.01 6.73
N LEU A 227 -5.28 -13.00 6.31
CA LEU A 227 -5.51 -13.73 5.06
C LEU A 227 -6.86 -14.46 5.04
N GLU A 228 -7.22 -15.10 6.14
CA GLU A 228 -8.49 -15.84 6.28
C GLU A 228 -9.73 -14.94 6.24
N ASN A 229 -9.59 -13.66 6.57
CA ASN A 229 -10.67 -12.68 6.50
C ASN A 229 -10.78 -11.97 5.14
N THR A 230 -9.99 -12.39 4.14
CA THR A 230 -10.03 -11.80 2.79
C THR A 230 -10.73 -12.71 1.80
N LYS A 231 -11.36 -12.11 0.78
CA LYS A 231 -11.91 -12.87 -0.35
C LYS A 231 -10.85 -13.73 -1.06
N PHE A 232 -9.58 -13.28 -1.07
CA PHE A 232 -8.48 -14.06 -1.62
C PHE A 232 -8.21 -15.33 -0.80
N GLY A 233 -8.22 -15.22 0.54
CA GLY A 233 -8.05 -16.36 1.44
C GLY A 233 -9.17 -17.39 1.28
N ASP A 234 -10.41 -16.94 1.13
CA ASP A 234 -11.56 -17.82 0.85
C ASP A 234 -11.37 -18.57 -0.47
N LEU A 235 -11.10 -17.85 -1.55
CA LEU A 235 -10.88 -18.45 -2.89
C LEU A 235 -9.67 -19.41 -2.91
N LEU A 236 -8.62 -19.10 -2.17
CA LEU A 236 -7.44 -19.96 -2.05
C LEU A 236 -7.78 -21.26 -1.29
N SER A 237 -8.52 -21.17 -0.20
CA SER A 237 -8.89 -22.32 0.63
C SER A 237 -9.93 -23.21 -0.05
N GLU A 238 -10.81 -22.63 -0.84
CA GLU A 238 -11.85 -23.35 -1.60
C GLU A 238 -11.35 -23.89 -2.96
N GLY A 239 -10.09 -23.59 -3.36
CA GLY A 239 -9.54 -23.99 -4.66
C GLY A 239 -10.20 -23.29 -5.86
N LYS A 240 -10.81 -22.12 -5.64
CA LYS A 240 -11.59 -21.37 -6.66
C LYS A 240 -10.78 -20.27 -7.37
N LEU A 241 -9.46 -20.27 -7.26
CA LEU A 241 -8.59 -19.27 -7.92
C LEU A 241 -8.36 -19.54 -9.39
N ASN A 242 -8.87 -20.64 -9.96
CA ASN A 242 -8.59 -21.07 -11.32
C ASN A 242 -7.08 -21.19 -11.59
N LEU A 243 -6.31 -21.70 -10.62
CA LEU A 243 -4.89 -21.97 -10.81
C LEU A 243 -4.68 -23.03 -11.88
N PRO A 244 -3.59 -22.97 -12.65
CA PRO A 244 -3.26 -24.01 -13.61
C PRO A 244 -3.02 -25.36 -12.92
N GLU A 245 -3.24 -26.45 -13.65
CA GLU A 245 -2.80 -27.77 -13.23
C GLU A 245 -1.27 -27.81 -13.07
N PRO A 246 -0.75 -28.63 -12.15
CA PRO A 246 0.68 -28.78 -11.93
C PRO A 246 1.43 -28.99 -13.25
N ALA A 247 2.53 -28.28 -13.45
CA ALA A 247 3.27 -28.27 -14.70
C ALA A 247 4.78 -28.41 -14.45
N LYS A 248 5.50 -28.82 -15.50
CA LYS A 248 6.97 -28.87 -15.48
C LYS A 248 7.53 -27.47 -15.63
N PRO A 249 8.46 -27.03 -14.75
CA PRO A 249 9.31 -25.88 -15.00
C PRO A 249 10.10 -26.01 -16.31
N GLU A 250 10.58 -24.91 -16.82
CA GLU A 250 11.46 -24.92 -17.99
C GLU A 250 12.71 -25.78 -17.72
N ASN A 251 13.05 -26.65 -18.66
CA ASN A 251 14.19 -27.60 -18.55
C ASN A 251 14.14 -28.57 -17.35
N SER A 252 12.95 -28.92 -16.86
CA SER A 252 12.76 -29.85 -15.76
C SER A 252 11.90 -31.04 -16.13
N SER A 253 12.20 -32.20 -15.53
CA SER A 253 11.35 -33.40 -15.61
C SER A 253 10.26 -33.41 -14.53
N ARG A 254 10.41 -32.62 -13.47
CA ARG A 254 9.55 -32.57 -12.27
C ARG A 254 8.26 -31.83 -12.54
N ILE A 255 7.16 -32.36 -12.04
CA ILE A 255 5.87 -31.68 -12.05
C ILE A 255 5.70 -30.95 -10.72
N LEU A 256 5.56 -29.61 -10.75
CA LEU A 256 5.35 -28.80 -9.57
C LEU A 256 4.00 -28.08 -9.64
N PRO A 257 3.27 -27.94 -8.52
CA PRO A 257 2.04 -27.17 -8.49
C PRO A 257 2.30 -25.68 -8.61
N TYR A 258 1.29 -24.90 -8.98
CA TYR A 258 1.33 -23.45 -8.94
C TYR A 258 1.10 -22.96 -7.51
N VAL A 259 1.93 -22.01 -7.05
CA VAL A 259 1.98 -21.57 -5.66
C VAL A 259 2.09 -20.07 -5.52
N PHE A 260 1.67 -19.56 -4.37
CA PHE A 260 2.01 -18.24 -3.85
C PHE A 260 3.12 -18.37 -2.83
N ILE A 261 3.87 -17.32 -2.61
CA ILE A 261 4.94 -17.26 -1.62
C ILE A 261 4.68 -16.16 -0.61
N GLY A 262 4.97 -16.42 0.66
CA GLY A 262 4.81 -15.47 1.74
C GLY A 262 5.85 -15.65 2.84
N ASP A 263 5.76 -14.84 3.90
CA ASP A 263 6.66 -14.90 5.02
C ASP A 263 6.29 -16.03 6.02
N GLU A 264 7.05 -16.14 7.11
CA GLU A 264 6.84 -17.14 8.16
C GLU A 264 5.50 -16.96 8.90
N ALA A 265 4.93 -15.78 8.88
CA ALA A 265 3.69 -15.41 9.55
C ALA A 265 2.46 -16.13 8.99
N PHE A 266 2.48 -16.48 7.71
CA PHE A 266 1.37 -17.17 7.06
C PHE A 266 1.38 -18.68 7.30
N ALA A 267 0.21 -19.31 7.14
CA ALA A 267 0.07 -20.75 7.21
C ALA A 267 0.62 -21.43 5.93
N LEU A 268 1.40 -22.51 6.08
CA LEU A 268 1.81 -23.35 4.97
C LEU A 268 0.59 -24.11 4.43
N ARG A 269 0.32 -24.00 3.11
CA ARG A 269 -0.80 -24.65 2.40
C ARG A 269 -0.28 -25.28 1.11
N LYS A 270 -1.05 -26.15 0.48
CA LYS A 270 -0.72 -26.76 -0.82
C LYS A 270 -0.27 -25.74 -1.87
N HIS A 271 -1.00 -24.64 -2.00
CA HIS A 271 -0.73 -23.58 -2.96
C HIS A 271 -0.13 -22.32 -2.32
N PHE A 272 0.42 -22.42 -1.11
CA PHE A 272 1.05 -21.31 -0.41
C PHE A 272 2.30 -21.74 0.34
N LEU A 273 3.46 -21.31 -0.13
CA LEU A 273 4.76 -21.65 0.44
C LEU A 273 5.25 -20.58 1.41
N LYS A 274 5.87 -21.04 2.50
CA LYS A 274 6.58 -20.20 3.47
C LYS A 274 7.94 -20.80 3.81
N PRO A 275 8.87 -20.05 4.41
CA PRO A 275 10.19 -20.55 4.77
C PRO A 275 10.10 -21.69 5.79
N TYR A 276 11.13 -22.53 5.82
CA TYR A 276 11.39 -23.41 6.96
C TYR A 276 11.79 -22.56 8.17
N SER A 277 11.38 -22.99 9.36
CA SER A 277 11.78 -22.34 10.62
C SER A 277 13.30 -22.24 10.72
N SER A 278 13.79 -21.17 11.34
CA SER A 278 15.23 -20.92 11.55
C SER A 278 15.91 -21.97 12.47
N LYS A 279 15.13 -22.80 13.18
CA LYS A 279 15.64 -23.89 14.00
C LYS A 279 15.97 -25.08 13.11
N ASP A 280 17.18 -25.62 13.24
CA ASP A 280 17.66 -26.86 12.56
C ASP A 280 17.61 -26.81 11.03
N LEU A 281 18.16 -25.74 10.43
CA LEU A 281 18.25 -25.57 8.98
C LEU A 281 19.37 -26.41 8.39
N THR A 282 19.03 -27.49 7.67
CA THR A 282 19.97 -28.19 6.78
C THR A 282 20.36 -27.27 5.59
N LYS A 283 21.42 -27.67 4.84
CA LYS A 283 21.85 -26.91 3.65
C LYS A 283 20.69 -26.74 2.67
N GLU A 284 19.93 -27.80 2.40
CA GLU A 284 18.80 -27.79 1.46
C GLU A 284 17.71 -26.82 1.90
N ARG A 285 17.40 -26.79 3.20
CA ARG A 285 16.41 -25.84 3.75
C ARG A 285 16.91 -24.41 3.70
N ARG A 286 18.20 -24.16 3.89
CA ARG A 286 18.80 -22.82 3.72
C ARG A 286 18.70 -22.36 2.28
N VAL A 287 19.02 -23.21 1.30
CA VAL A 287 18.86 -22.91 -0.13
C VAL A 287 17.41 -22.60 -0.46
N PHE A 288 16.46 -23.41 -0.02
CA PHE A 288 15.03 -23.15 -0.22
C PHE A 288 14.62 -21.80 0.39
N ASN A 289 14.99 -21.52 1.64
CA ASN A 289 14.66 -20.25 2.31
C ASN A 289 15.27 -19.06 1.57
N TYR A 290 16.50 -19.16 1.08
CA TYR A 290 17.16 -18.15 0.27
C TYR A 290 16.38 -17.87 -1.03
N ARG A 291 16.02 -18.91 -1.78
CA ARG A 291 15.28 -18.81 -3.04
C ARG A 291 13.88 -18.20 -2.82
N LEU A 292 13.21 -18.62 -1.77
CA LEU A 292 11.92 -18.09 -1.38
C LEU A 292 12.02 -16.62 -0.93
N SER A 293 13.01 -16.28 -0.11
CA SER A 293 13.27 -14.89 0.32
C SER A 293 13.53 -13.97 -0.87
N ARG A 294 14.31 -14.46 -1.86
CA ARG A 294 14.57 -13.71 -3.09
C ARG A 294 13.26 -13.39 -3.87
N GLY A 295 12.36 -14.37 -3.99
CA GLY A 295 11.04 -14.15 -4.60
C GLY A 295 10.15 -13.20 -3.78
N ARG A 296 10.22 -13.27 -2.44
CA ARG A 296 9.46 -12.39 -1.55
C ARG A 296 9.93 -10.94 -1.55
N ARG A 297 11.22 -10.67 -1.83
CA ARG A 297 11.73 -9.29 -1.94
C ARG A 297 10.92 -8.42 -2.89
N ILE A 298 10.24 -9.02 -3.86
CA ILE A 298 9.39 -8.29 -4.80
C ILE A 298 8.33 -7.47 -4.06
N ILE A 299 7.55 -8.09 -3.20
CA ILE A 299 6.49 -7.38 -2.47
C ILE A 299 7.06 -6.39 -1.43
N GLU A 300 8.18 -6.71 -0.80
CA GLU A 300 8.88 -5.80 0.11
C GLU A 300 9.36 -4.54 -0.64
N ASN A 301 9.95 -4.71 -1.83
CA ASN A 301 10.36 -3.61 -2.70
C ASN A 301 9.15 -2.80 -3.19
N VAL A 302 8.04 -3.44 -3.55
CA VAL A 302 6.81 -2.74 -3.95
C VAL A 302 6.33 -1.80 -2.84
N PHE A 303 6.29 -2.28 -1.59
CA PHE A 303 5.95 -1.43 -0.45
C PHE A 303 6.97 -0.30 -0.25
N GLY A 304 8.26 -0.59 -0.34
CA GLY A 304 9.32 0.42 -0.22
C GLY A 304 9.21 1.51 -1.29
N ILE A 305 9.01 1.15 -2.55
CA ILE A 305 8.83 2.10 -3.66
C ILE A 305 7.57 2.94 -3.43
N MET A 306 6.44 2.31 -3.08
CA MET A 306 5.18 3.01 -2.82
C MET A 306 5.34 4.04 -1.69
N THR A 307 5.95 3.67 -0.57
CA THR A 307 6.12 4.56 0.59
C THR A 307 7.12 5.68 0.36
N SER A 308 8.16 5.43 -0.42
CA SER A 308 9.12 6.48 -0.82
C SER A 308 8.47 7.57 -1.67
N ARG A 309 7.48 7.21 -2.48
CA ARG A 309 6.74 8.16 -3.34
C ARG A 309 5.61 8.85 -2.60
N PHE A 310 4.86 8.11 -1.80
CA PHE A 310 3.68 8.61 -1.08
C PHE A 310 3.97 8.73 0.42
N ARG A 311 4.54 9.87 0.82
CA ARG A 311 4.92 10.13 2.22
C ARG A 311 3.74 10.24 3.20
N ILE A 312 2.51 10.07 2.73
CA ILE A 312 1.35 9.91 3.61
C ILE A 312 1.53 8.74 4.58
N PHE A 313 2.31 7.73 4.22
CA PHE A 313 2.64 6.59 5.08
C PHE A 313 3.75 6.87 6.11
N SER A 314 4.46 7.99 6.03
CA SER A 314 5.59 8.31 6.91
C SER A 314 5.18 8.77 8.32
N SER A 315 3.89 8.98 8.57
CA SER A 315 3.34 9.37 9.86
C SER A 315 1.94 8.77 10.05
N PRO A 316 1.43 8.68 11.29
CA PRO A 316 0.08 8.18 11.53
C PRO A 316 -0.97 8.97 10.73
N ILE A 317 -1.78 8.26 9.96
CA ILE A 317 -2.83 8.87 9.13
C ILE A 317 -4.00 9.28 10.02
N ASN A 318 -4.24 10.60 10.12
CA ASN A 318 -5.33 11.16 10.93
C ASN A 318 -6.58 11.42 10.08
N LEU A 319 -7.28 10.35 9.71
CA LEU A 319 -8.52 10.37 8.95
C LEU A 319 -9.52 9.35 9.53
N LYS A 320 -10.80 9.44 9.12
CA LYS A 320 -11.76 8.36 9.38
C LYS A 320 -11.32 7.09 8.65
N ILE A 321 -11.52 5.92 9.25
CA ILE A 321 -11.06 4.63 8.70
C ILE A 321 -11.50 4.42 7.25
N ALA A 322 -12.76 4.64 6.91
CA ALA A 322 -13.25 4.53 5.53
C ALA A 322 -12.54 5.49 4.54
N ASN A 323 -11.97 6.59 5.00
CA ASN A 323 -11.17 7.49 4.17
C ASN A 323 -9.71 7.03 4.09
N ILE A 324 -9.18 6.39 5.14
CA ILE A 324 -7.85 5.75 5.12
C ILE A 324 -7.84 4.65 4.06
N GLU A 325 -8.85 3.79 4.01
CA GLU A 325 -8.98 2.75 2.99
C GLU A 325 -8.92 3.33 1.57
N LYS A 326 -9.68 4.42 1.30
CA LYS A 326 -9.66 5.11 0.00
C LYS A 326 -8.29 5.67 -0.35
N VAL A 327 -7.61 6.28 0.61
CA VAL A 327 -6.25 6.83 0.44
C VAL A 327 -5.25 5.73 0.13
N VAL A 328 -5.28 4.63 0.87
CA VAL A 328 -4.35 3.51 0.69
C VAL A 328 -4.57 2.82 -0.66
N LEU A 329 -5.82 2.51 -1.00
CA LEU A 329 -6.16 1.90 -2.28
C LEU A 329 -5.82 2.80 -3.47
N ALA A 330 -5.98 4.13 -3.33
CA ALA A 330 -5.54 5.08 -4.34
C ALA A 330 -4.01 5.05 -4.51
N CYS A 331 -3.24 4.99 -3.42
CA CYS A 331 -1.78 4.85 -3.50
C CYS A 331 -1.36 3.53 -4.19
N CYS A 332 -2.02 2.41 -3.88
CA CYS A 332 -1.74 1.11 -4.50
C CYS A 332 -1.98 1.13 -6.02
N VAL A 333 -3.11 1.69 -6.45
CA VAL A 333 -3.43 1.72 -7.89
C VAL A 333 -2.60 2.77 -8.63
N LEU A 334 -2.27 3.90 -7.99
CA LEU A 334 -1.33 4.90 -8.53
C LEU A 334 0.08 4.32 -8.65
N HIS A 335 0.53 3.47 -7.71
CA HIS A 335 1.80 2.77 -7.84
C HIS A 335 1.86 1.97 -9.14
N ASN A 336 0.85 1.15 -9.43
CA ASN A 336 0.81 0.36 -10.67
C ASN A 336 0.73 1.25 -11.92
N PHE A 337 -0.08 2.30 -11.87
CA PHE A 337 -0.21 3.28 -12.95
C PHE A 337 1.12 3.92 -13.29
N LEU A 338 1.80 4.49 -12.29
CA LEU A 338 3.09 5.15 -12.44
C LEU A 338 4.20 4.16 -12.86
N ARG A 339 4.16 2.93 -12.32
CA ARG A 339 5.08 1.87 -12.70
C ARG A 339 5.03 1.54 -14.19
N ARG A 340 3.83 1.58 -14.80
CA ARG A 340 3.66 1.32 -16.24
C ARG A 340 3.92 2.54 -17.10
N LYS A 341 3.53 3.74 -16.67
CA LYS A 341 3.66 4.98 -17.44
C LYS A 341 5.05 5.62 -17.33
N CYS A 342 5.60 5.70 -16.13
CA CYS A 342 6.84 6.42 -15.83
C CYS A 342 7.99 5.46 -15.48
N SER A 343 8.08 4.31 -16.12
CA SER A 343 8.95 3.20 -15.74
C SER A 343 10.40 3.60 -15.42
N ALA A 344 11.04 4.42 -16.26
CA ALA A 344 12.43 4.81 -16.10
C ALA A 344 12.67 5.79 -14.93
N SER A 345 11.73 6.69 -14.66
CA SER A 345 11.82 7.67 -13.56
C SER A 345 11.21 7.16 -12.26
N TYR A 346 10.29 6.19 -12.34
CA TYR A 346 9.65 5.61 -11.19
C TYR A 346 10.47 4.55 -10.48
N LEU A 347 11.21 3.73 -11.26
CA LEU A 347 12.21 2.78 -10.78
C LEU A 347 13.59 3.21 -11.33
N PRO A 348 14.44 3.88 -10.55
CA PRO A 348 15.80 4.17 -10.99
C PRO A 348 16.54 2.89 -11.39
N PRO A 349 17.37 2.91 -12.44
CA PRO A 349 18.11 1.74 -12.92
C PRO A 349 18.97 1.06 -11.84
N GLU A 350 19.43 1.80 -10.87
CA GLU A 350 20.23 1.32 -9.73
C GLU A 350 19.47 0.34 -8.84
N ASN A 351 18.13 0.39 -8.84
CA ASN A 351 17.26 -0.50 -8.06
C ASN A 351 16.82 -1.75 -8.82
N VAL A 352 17.04 -1.81 -10.14
CA VAL A 352 16.55 -2.90 -11.00
C VAL A 352 17.69 -3.76 -11.55
N SER A 353 18.92 -3.23 -11.67
CA SER A 353 19.95 -3.81 -12.55
C SER A 353 21.02 -4.67 -11.88
N ASN A 354 21.03 -4.87 -10.57
CA ASN A 354 22.14 -5.59 -9.91
C ASN A 354 21.84 -7.03 -9.48
N ASP A 355 20.75 -7.63 -9.94
CA ASP A 355 20.39 -9.00 -9.57
C ASP A 355 20.91 -10.09 -10.53
N ILE A 356 21.67 -9.71 -11.55
CA ILE A 356 22.31 -10.69 -12.45
C ILE A 356 23.76 -10.89 -12.01
N GLY A 357 23.94 -11.73 -10.98
CA GLY A 357 25.21 -12.45 -10.77
C GLY A 357 26.23 -11.85 -9.81
N LEU A 358 25.92 -10.85 -9.01
CA LEU A 358 26.80 -10.38 -7.93
C LEU A 358 26.06 -10.35 -6.59
N GLY A 359 26.73 -10.84 -5.55
CA GLY A 359 26.19 -11.10 -4.20
C GLY A 359 25.28 -10.01 -3.66
N ILE A 360 24.12 -10.48 -3.23
CA ILE A 360 22.95 -9.68 -2.81
C ILE A 360 23.14 -9.14 -1.38
N GLU A 361 24.29 -8.56 -1.07
CA GLU A 361 24.48 -7.93 0.25
C GLU A 361 24.12 -6.43 0.27
N ASN A 362 23.84 -5.79 -0.88
CA ASN A 362 23.76 -4.32 -0.96
C ASN A 362 22.53 -3.74 -1.67
N LEU A 363 21.44 -4.46 -1.87
CA LEU A 363 20.14 -3.87 -2.21
C LEU A 363 19.27 -3.70 -0.96
N THR A 364 19.83 -3.13 0.06
CA THR A 364 19.08 -2.33 0.99
C THR A 364 18.81 -0.99 0.28
N ILE A 365 17.55 -0.72 -0.09
CA ILE A 365 17.05 0.67 -0.04
C ILE A 365 17.59 1.17 1.30
N PRO A 366 18.46 2.19 1.33
CA PRO A 366 19.12 2.57 2.57
C PRO A 366 18.05 2.66 3.65
N ASP A 367 18.25 2.04 4.81
CA ASP A 367 17.33 2.08 5.96
C ASP A 367 16.94 3.52 6.34
N VAL A 368 17.73 4.50 5.90
CA VAL A 368 17.48 5.94 5.99
C VAL A 368 16.29 6.41 5.15
N MET A 369 15.83 5.66 4.10
CA MET A 369 14.61 5.98 3.34
C MET A 369 13.37 5.22 3.83
N LEU A 370 13.55 4.13 4.53
CA LEU A 370 12.54 3.45 5.31
C LEU A 370 12.60 4.03 6.73
N GLY A 371 12.10 5.23 6.94
CA GLY A 371 11.85 5.70 8.30
C GLY A 371 11.03 4.62 9.01
N ASP A 372 11.47 4.20 10.22
CA ASP A 372 10.89 3.12 11.06
C ASP A 372 9.37 3.20 11.30
N VAL A 373 8.70 4.17 10.71
CA VAL A 373 7.28 4.51 10.93
C VAL A 373 6.39 4.16 9.74
N ALA A 374 6.93 3.99 8.51
CA ALA A 374 6.10 3.99 7.31
C ALA A 374 5.16 2.78 7.19
N LEU A 375 5.69 1.59 7.04
CA LEU A 375 4.90 0.36 6.99
C LEU A 375 5.62 -0.75 7.78
N GLN A 376 4.97 -1.24 8.83
CA GLN A 376 5.55 -2.25 9.69
C GLN A 376 5.08 -3.66 9.33
N PRO A 377 5.97 -4.69 9.34
CA PRO A 377 5.57 -6.06 9.07
C PRO A 377 4.58 -6.58 10.12
N LEU A 378 3.83 -7.59 9.73
CA LEU A 378 2.86 -8.26 10.57
C LEU A 378 3.52 -9.18 11.62
N GLU A 379 2.74 -9.69 12.60
CA GLU A 379 3.22 -10.56 13.68
C GLU A 379 3.41 -12.00 13.19
N ARG A 380 4.47 -12.68 13.66
CA ARG A 380 4.70 -14.10 13.38
C ARG A 380 3.77 -14.95 14.24
N THR A 381 2.88 -15.71 13.61
CA THR A 381 2.03 -16.66 14.33
C THR A 381 2.64 -18.07 14.33
N HIS A 382 2.65 -18.72 15.50
CA HIS A 382 2.94 -20.14 15.59
C HIS A 382 1.75 -20.94 15.04
N THR A 383 1.82 -21.32 13.78
CA THR A 383 0.79 -22.13 13.12
C THR A 383 0.82 -23.56 13.64
N ARG A 384 -0.37 -24.13 13.86
CA ARG A 384 -0.61 -25.58 14.07
C ARG A 384 0.10 -26.38 12.98
N ASN A 385 0.38 -27.69 13.24
CA ASN A 385 1.02 -28.59 12.29
C ASN A 385 0.40 -28.45 10.89
N PRO A 386 1.18 -28.04 9.87
CA PRO A 386 0.66 -27.87 8.52
C PRO A 386 0.26 -29.22 7.93
N PRO A 387 -0.70 -29.25 6.98
CA PRO A 387 -1.12 -30.46 6.28
C PRO A 387 0.07 -31.18 5.64
N GLN A 388 0.03 -32.53 5.61
CA GLN A 388 1.12 -33.34 5.04
C GLN A 388 1.36 -33.00 3.57
N GLU A 389 0.32 -32.84 2.78
CA GLU A 389 0.39 -32.42 1.38
C GLU A 389 1.16 -31.10 1.19
N ALA A 390 0.93 -30.13 2.06
CA ALA A 390 1.63 -28.84 2.00
C ALA A 390 3.15 -28.99 2.31
N LYS A 391 3.50 -29.88 3.23
CA LYS A 391 4.92 -30.21 3.51
C LYS A 391 5.57 -30.88 2.31
N GLU A 392 4.86 -31.79 1.66
CA GLU A 392 5.33 -32.51 0.46
C GLU A 392 5.58 -31.54 -0.70
N VAL A 393 4.65 -30.62 -0.97
CA VAL A 393 4.85 -29.59 -1.98
C VAL A 393 6.09 -28.74 -1.68
N ARG A 394 6.26 -28.29 -0.45
CA ARG A 394 7.46 -27.52 -0.06
C ARG A 394 8.74 -28.32 -0.24
N ASN A 395 8.74 -29.61 0.11
CA ASN A 395 9.88 -30.50 -0.09
C ASN A 395 10.17 -30.73 -1.59
N GLN A 396 9.15 -30.81 -2.45
CA GLN A 396 9.33 -30.90 -3.91
C GLN A 396 10.06 -29.69 -4.46
N PHE A 397 9.66 -28.47 -4.06
CA PHE A 397 10.36 -27.24 -4.44
C PHE A 397 11.79 -27.20 -3.87
N MET A 398 12.00 -27.64 -2.64
CA MET A 398 13.33 -27.72 -2.04
C MET A 398 14.24 -28.66 -2.85
N ALA A 399 13.75 -29.85 -3.21
CA ALA A 399 14.50 -30.80 -4.03
C ALA A 399 14.78 -30.24 -5.43
N TYR A 400 13.81 -29.58 -6.06
CA TYR A 400 14.00 -28.92 -7.33
C TYR A 400 15.14 -27.87 -7.27
N PHE A 401 15.20 -27.02 -6.25
CA PHE A 401 16.25 -26.02 -6.10
C PHE A 401 17.64 -26.61 -5.81
N MET A 402 17.72 -27.83 -5.33
CA MET A 402 18.99 -28.53 -5.11
C MET A 402 19.51 -29.24 -6.36
N GLU A 403 18.61 -29.53 -7.33
CA GLU A 403 18.94 -30.34 -8.50
C GLU A 403 18.73 -29.52 -9.80
N GLU A 404 17.61 -29.74 -10.51
CA GLU A 404 17.34 -29.16 -11.84
C GLU A 404 17.22 -27.63 -11.83
N GLY A 405 16.70 -27.06 -10.74
CA GLY A 405 16.54 -25.62 -10.55
C GLY A 405 17.68 -24.94 -9.81
N ALA A 406 18.82 -25.60 -9.62
CA ALA A 406 19.98 -25.01 -8.96
C ALA A 406 20.54 -23.82 -9.75
N VAL A 407 20.93 -22.76 -9.04
CA VAL A 407 21.56 -21.58 -9.64
C VAL A 407 23.01 -21.45 -9.15
N PRO A 408 23.95 -20.98 -10.01
CA PRO A 408 25.39 -21.02 -9.70
C PRO A 408 25.81 -20.25 -8.44
N TRP A 409 25.04 -19.28 -8.02
CA TRP A 409 25.37 -18.41 -6.87
C TRP A 409 24.71 -18.85 -5.55
N GLN A 410 23.79 -19.83 -5.56
CA GLN A 410 23.01 -20.16 -4.34
C GLN A 410 23.88 -20.69 -3.20
N ASP A 411 24.88 -21.50 -3.48
CA ASP A 411 25.77 -22.06 -2.44
C ASP A 411 26.59 -20.96 -1.75
N LYS A 412 27.07 -19.98 -2.51
CA LYS A 412 27.80 -18.82 -1.95
C LYS A 412 26.92 -17.99 -1.02
N SER A 413 25.61 -17.87 -1.35
CA SER A 413 24.67 -17.04 -0.62
C SER A 413 24.17 -17.67 0.70
N VAL A 414 24.30 -18.99 0.88
CA VAL A 414 23.84 -19.64 2.11
C VAL A 414 24.96 -19.97 3.10
N GLY A 415 26.20 -19.66 2.77
CA GLY A 415 27.39 -20.00 3.57
C GLY A 415 27.64 -21.50 3.64
N ASN A 416 28.88 -21.90 3.77
CA ASN A 416 29.24 -23.32 4.01
C ASN A 416 28.74 -23.78 5.35
#